data_7bf1b4346d3f3a7f3132871abf1215c8
#
_entry.id   7bf1b4346d3f3a7f3132871abf1215c8
#
_cell.length_a   1.000
_cell.length_b   1.000
_cell.length_c   1.000
_cell.angle_alpha   90.00
_cell.angle_beta   90.00
_cell.angle_gamma   90.00
#
_symmetry.space_group_name_H-M   'P 1'
#
loop_
_entity.id
_entity.type
_entity.pdbx_description
1 polymer ?
#
loop_
_entity_poly.entity_id
_entity_poly.type
_entity_poly.pdbx_seq_one_letter_code
_entity_poly.pdbx_strand_id
1 'polypeptide(L)'
;QIKEESQIISQNKGKLKIINKNLIEDSKKNIIVMGRNTELSIEDNNGIQLGIYKVIYGSKLFFKDGDLIEKGKKIAEWDPYTLPVIAETSGMVNYMDLVEGTSLTETMDDSTGISSKSVTDWKSLSKNTELKPRLTLRNDKGEVIKKADGNVARYFLVPDSILSVKDG
;
A
#
# COMPACT_ATOMS: atom_id res chain seq x y z
N GLN A 1 13.24 2.28 25.37
CA GLN A 1 12.20 2.09 24.35
C GLN A 1 12.74 2.56 23.01
N ILE A 2 13.04 1.60 22.14
CA ILE A 2 13.42 1.92 20.77
C ILE A 2 12.13 2.29 20.04
N LYS A 3 11.99 3.57 19.70
CA LYS A 3 10.92 3.98 18.78
C LYS A 3 11.29 3.50 17.39
N GLU A 4 10.49 2.63 16.81
CA GLU A 4 10.62 2.31 15.39
C GLU A 4 10.41 3.58 14.58
N GLU A 5 11.36 3.90 13.72
CA GLU A 5 11.23 5.04 12.83
C GLU A 5 10.16 4.75 11.79
N SER A 6 9.13 5.58 11.75
CA SER A 6 8.03 5.49 10.81
C SER A 6 7.95 6.67 9.86
N GLN A 7 9.01 7.47 9.82
CA GLN A 7 9.08 8.67 8.98
C GLN A 7 10.52 9.00 8.62
N ILE A 8 10.67 9.73 7.52
CA ILE A 8 11.97 10.28 7.09
C ILE A 8 11.89 11.79 7.13
N ILE A 9 12.82 12.39 7.88
CA ILE A 9 12.97 13.84 7.98
C ILE A 9 14.27 14.21 7.30
N SER A 10 14.24 15.19 6.39
CA SER A 10 15.41 15.61 5.66
C SER A 10 16.43 16.29 6.59
N GLN A 11 17.66 15.82 6.55
CA GLN A 11 18.79 16.39 7.29
C GLN A 11 19.46 17.53 6.52
N ASN A 12 19.11 17.73 5.25
CA ASN A 12 19.74 18.69 4.37
C ASN A 12 18.71 19.47 3.57
N LYS A 13 19.07 20.69 3.18
CA LYS A 13 18.31 21.47 2.22
C LYS A 13 18.80 21.16 0.81
N GLY A 14 17.89 20.90 -0.09
CA GLY A 14 18.24 20.62 -1.48
C GLY A 14 17.06 20.17 -2.31
N LYS A 15 17.36 19.74 -3.53
CA LYS A 15 16.36 19.25 -4.48
C LYS A 15 16.15 17.75 -4.31
N LEU A 16 14.91 17.33 -4.25
CA LEU A 16 14.56 15.92 -4.13
C LEU A 16 14.70 15.21 -5.48
N LYS A 17 15.43 14.08 -5.48
CA LYS A 17 15.50 13.17 -6.60
C LYS A 17 15.05 11.80 -6.16
N ILE A 18 14.09 11.22 -6.87
CA ILE A 18 13.56 9.88 -6.57
C ILE A 18 14.25 8.88 -7.49
N ILE A 19 14.97 7.93 -6.88
CA ILE A 19 15.73 6.89 -7.58
C ILE A 19 14.89 5.63 -7.63
N ASN A 20 14.91 4.92 -8.76
CA ASN A 20 14.08 3.74 -9.02
C ASN A 20 12.60 4.06 -8.79
N LYS A 21 12.17 5.15 -9.42
CA LYS A 21 10.83 5.71 -9.24
C LYS A 21 9.75 4.73 -9.69
N ASN A 22 8.97 4.25 -8.72
CA ASN A 22 7.79 3.44 -8.96
C ASN A 22 6.73 3.88 -7.96
N LEU A 23 5.90 4.81 -8.38
CA LEU A 23 4.94 5.52 -7.54
C LEU A 23 3.56 5.46 -8.16
N ILE A 24 2.55 5.48 -7.30
CA ILE A 24 1.16 5.71 -7.71
C ILE A 24 0.59 6.89 -6.93
N GLU A 25 -0.49 7.43 -7.43
CA GLU A 25 -1.25 8.49 -6.75
C GLU A 25 -2.60 7.90 -6.32
N ASP A 26 -2.95 8.06 -5.04
CA ASP A 26 -4.22 7.56 -4.53
C ASP A 26 -5.37 8.53 -4.83
N SER A 27 -6.59 8.17 -4.41
CA SER A 27 -7.80 8.99 -4.65
C SER A 27 -7.72 10.36 -3.98
N LYS A 28 -6.90 10.52 -2.95
CA LYS A 28 -6.66 11.78 -2.24
C LYS A 28 -5.44 12.52 -2.76
N LYS A 29 -4.87 12.08 -3.89
CA LYS A 29 -3.66 12.64 -4.50
C LYS A 29 -2.39 12.50 -3.65
N ASN A 30 -2.36 11.52 -2.76
CA ASN A 30 -1.15 11.16 -2.03
C ASN A 30 -0.26 10.29 -2.90
N ILE A 31 1.03 10.52 -2.84
CA ILE A 31 2.03 9.73 -3.57
C ILE A 31 2.41 8.53 -2.73
N ILE A 32 2.22 7.32 -3.26
CA ILE A 32 2.50 6.07 -2.57
C ILE A 32 3.60 5.31 -3.29
N VAL A 33 4.59 4.84 -2.52
CA VAL A 33 5.73 4.07 -3.06
C VAL A 33 5.29 2.64 -3.36
N MET A 34 5.46 2.22 -4.60
CA MET A 34 5.17 0.86 -5.07
C MET A 34 6.44 0.04 -5.30
N GLY A 35 7.59 0.69 -5.39
CA GLY A 35 8.86 0.02 -5.58
C GLY A 35 9.47 -0.46 -4.28
N ARG A 36 10.25 -1.55 -4.36
CA ARG A 36 10.96 -2.09 -3.20
C ARG A 36 12.39 -1.55 -3.07
N ASN A 37 12.90 -0.92 -4.11
CA ASN A 37 14.24 -0.37 -4.19
C ASN A 37 14.23 1.15 -4.40
N THR A 38 13.13 1.81 -4.09
CA THR A 38 13.00 3.25 -4.26
C THR A 38 13.79 3.97 -3.18
N GLU A 39 14.56 4.97 -3.59
CA GLU A 39 15.38 5.78 -2.71
C GLU A 39 15.10 7.27 -2.96
N LEU A 40 15.24 8.06 -1.91
CA LEU A 40 15.12 9.52 -1.98
C LEU A 40 16.49 10.13 -1.78
N SER A 41 16.93 10.94 -2.74
CA SER A 41 18.19 11.64 -2.69
C SER A 41 17.94 13.14 -2.59
N ILE A 42 18.67 13.81 -1.71
CA ILE A 42 18.68 15.28 -1.63
C ILE A 42 19.97 15.76 -2.29
N GLU A 43 19.84 16.59 -3.32
CA GLU A 43 20.97 17.08 -4.10
C GLU A 43 21.09 18.61 -3.98
N ASP A 44 22.33 19.13 -4.04
CA ASP A 44 22.57 20.55 -4.09
C ASP A 44 22.37 21.10 -5.52
N ASN A 45 22.64 22.40 -5.70
CA ASN A 45 22.50 23.05 -7.02
C ASN A 45 23.47 22.51 -8.07
N ASN A 46 24.51 21.82 -7.66
CA ASN A 46 25.52 21.23 -8.56
C ASN A 46 25.25 19.76 -8.85
N GLY A 47 24.14 19.22 -8.33
CA GLY A 47 23.81 17.80 -8.49
C GLY A 47 24.56 16.87 -7.53
N ILE A 48 25.22 17.43 -6.51
CA ILE A 48 25.94 16.64 -5.51
C ILE A 48 24.94 16.10 -4.48
N GLN A 49 24.98 14.80 -4.25
CA GLN A 49 24.12 14.14 -3.27
C GLN A 49 24.53 14.51 -1.84
N LEU A 50 23.63 15.17 -1.13
CA LEU A 50 23.83 15.58 0.27
C LEU A 50 23.32 14.52 1.25
N GLY A 51 22.34 13.74 0.84
CA GLY A 51 21.78 12.67 1.65
C GLY A 51 20.99 11.71 0.80
N ILE A 52 20.88 10.46 1.26
CA ILE A 52 20.09 9.43 0.62
C ILE A 52 19.31 8.64 1.67
N TYR A 53 18.05 8.32 1.35
CA TYR A 53 17.15 7.62 2.26
C TYR A 53 16.44 6.52 1.50
N LYS A 54 16.41 5.32 2.07
CA LYS A 54 15.59 4.23 1.55
C LYS A 54 14.15 4.40 2.02
N VAL A 55 13.20 4.20 1.11
CA VAL A 55 11.78 4.16 1.45
C VAL A 55 11.23 2.77 1.22
N ILE A 56 10.32 2.34 2.09
CA ILE A 56 9.71 1.02 1.99
C ILE A 56 8.45 1.07 1.13
N TYR A 57 8.07 -0.08 0.60
CA TYR A 57 6.81 -0.25 -0.12
C TYR A 57 5.63 0.21 0.74
N GLY A 58 4.73 0.98 0.15
CA GLY A 58 3.56 1.53 0.84
C GLY A 58 3.80 2.85 1.55
N SER A 59 5.03 3.39 1.53
CA SER A 59 5.33 4.69 2.13
C SER A 59 4.60 5.81 1.39
N LYS A 60 4.14 6.81 2.16
CA LYS A 60 3.53 8.02 1.63
C LYS A 60 4.59 9.10 1.50
N LEU A 61 4.71 9.70 0.33
CA LEU A 61 5.63 10.80 0.06
C LEU A 61 4.88 12.14 0.10
N PHE A 62 5.51 13.15 0.69
CA PHE A 62 4.93 14.50 0.82
C PHE A 62 5.41 15.46 -0.25
N PHE A 63 6.41 15.07 -1.04
CA PHE A 63 7.01 15.90 -2.08
C PHE A 63 7.17 15.09 -3.37
N LYS A 64 7.24 15.82 -4.48
CA LYS A 64 7.43 15.22 -5.82
C LYS A 64 8.89 15.26 -6.21
N ASP A 65 9.26 14.43 -7.19
CA ASP A 65 10.59 14.46 -7.80
C ASP A 65 10.86 15.85 -8.37
N GLY A 66 11.96 16.45 -7.96
CA GLY A 66 12.34 17.79 -8.36
C GLY A 66 11.93 18.91 -7.40
N ASP A 67 11.17 18.62 -6.36
CA ASP A 67 10.76 19.62 -5.38
C ASP A 67 11.94 20.06 -4.52
N LEU A 68 11.91 21.33 -4.10
CA LEU A 68 12.89 21.87 -3.16
C LEU A 68 12.49 21.49 -1.73
N ILE A 69 13.41 20.83 -1.02
CA ILE A 69 13.20 20.36 0.35
C ILE A 69 14.00 21.21 1.31
N GLU A 70 13.35 21.69 2.35
CA GLU A 70 14.02 22.39 3.47
C GLU A 70 14.47 21.37 4.52
N LYS A 71 15.56 21.71 5.22
CA LYS A 71 16.04 20.90 6.35
C LYS A 71 14.96 20.80 7.43
N GLY A 72 14.76 19.61 7.95
CA GLY A 72 13.78 19.35 9.01
C GLY A 72 12.37 19.04 8.51
N LYS A 73 12.16 18.99 7.19
CA LYS A 73 10.86 18.63 6.62
C LYS A 73 10.68 17.11 6.54
N LYS A 74 9.49 16.65 6.88
CA LYS A 74 9.11 15.24 6.73
C LYS A 74 8.84 14.97 5.25
N ILE A 75 9.62 14.06 4.65
CA ILE A 75 9.53 13.75 3.22
C ILE A 75 8.81 12.43 2.95
N ALA A 76 8.77 11.53 3.94
CA ALA A 76 8.07 10.26 3.81
C ALA A 76 7.58 9.79 5.17
N GLU A 77 6.49 8.99 5.16
CA GLU A 77 6.04 8.29 6.37
C GLU A 77 5.38 6.96 5.98
N TRP A 78 5.34 6.03 6.92
CA TRP A 78 4.68 4.73 6.75
C TRP A 78 4.17 4.22 8.08
N ASP A 79 3.31 3.21 8.03
CA ASP A 79 2.83 2.51 9.22
C ASP A 79 3.74 1.28 9.46
N PRO A 80 4.51 1.24 10.55
CA PRO A 80 5.41 0.12 10.81
C PRO A 80 4.71 -1.16 11.20
N TYR A 81 3.42 -1.09 11.53
CA TYR A 81 2.64 -2.24 12.01
C TYR A 81 1.76 -2.88 10.94
N THR A 82 1.67 -2.27 9.76
CA THR A 82 0.80 -2.73 8.69
C THR A 82 1.61 -3.04 7.44
N LEU A 83 1.33 -4.20 6.82
CA LEU A 83 1.86 -4.55 5.51
C LEU A 83 0.73 -4.34 4.49
N PRO A 84 0.70 -3.20 3.78
CA PRO A 84 -0.38 -2.92 2.86
C PRO A 84 -0.27 -3.76 1.58
N VAL A 85 -1.42 -4.16 1.05
CA VAL A 85 -1.55 -4.67 -0.31
C VAL A 85 -2.25 -3.59 -1.12
N ILE A 86 -1.56 -3.06 -2.12
CA ILE A 86 -2.00 -1.89 -2.86
C ILE A 86 -2.36 -2.30 -4.29
N ALA A 87 -3.52 -1.82 -4.78
CA ALA A 87 -3.93 -2.08 -6.16
C ALA A 87 -3.02 -1.34 -7.15
N GLU A 88 -2.48 -2.06 -8.12
CA GLU A 88 -1.59 -1.50 -9.14
C GLU A 88 -2.34 -0.95 -10.35
N THR A 89 -3.64 -1.23 -10.45
CA THR A 89 -4.47 -0.80 -11.57
C THR A 89 -5.88 -0.46 -11.05
N SER A 90 -6.62 0.29 -11.83
CA SER A 90 -8.01 0.62 -11.53
C SER A 90 -8.95 -0.45 -12.03
N GLY A 91 -10.02 -0.71 -11.29
CA GLY A 91 -11.02 -1.69 -11.68
C GLY A 91 -12.06 -1.91 -10.60
N MET A 92 -13.03 -2.77 -10.91
CA MET A 92 -14.04 -3.19 -9.95
C MET A 92 -13.53 -4.36 -9.12
N VAL A 93 -13.65 -4.24 -7.80
CA VAL A 93 -13.19 -5.26 -6.86
C VAL A 93 -14.16 -6.44 -6.87
N ASN A 94 -13.64 -7.65 -6.97
CA ASN A 94 -14.41 -8.87 -6.85
C ASN A 94 -13.81 -9.75 -5.74
N TYR A 95 -14.63 -10.11 -4.77
CA TYR A 95 -14.23 -11.00 -3.68
C TYR A 95 -14.27 -12.45 -4.16
N MET A 96 -13.18 -13.17 -3.98
CA MET A 96 -13.08 -14.58 -4.34
C MET A 96 -12.75 -15.41 -3.10
N ASP A 97 -13.53 -16.47 -2.87
CA ASP A 97 -13.39 -17.35 -1.71
C ASP A 97 -13.47 -16.62 -0.36
N LEU A 98 -14.13 -15.49 -0.32
CA LEU A 98 -14.43 -14.75 0.90
C LEU A 98 -15.88 -15.04 1.30
N VAL A 99 -16.05 -16.02 2.17
CA VAL A 99 -17.37 -16.49 2.63
C VAL A 99 -17.59 -15.99 4.06
N GLU A 100 -18.65 -15.23 4.27
CA GLU A 100 -19.01 -14.73 5.59
C GLU A 100 -19.21 -15.88 6.58
N GLY A 101 -18.59 -15.76 7.75
CA GLY A 101 -18.61 -16.80 8.77
C GLY A 101 -17.54 -17.86 8.62
N THR A 102 -16.90 -17.99 7.46
CA THR A 102 -15.84 -18.98 7.19
C THR A 102 -14.48 -18.30 6.96
N SER A 103 -14.37 -17.47 5.95
CA SER A 103 -13.13 -16.75 5.61
C SER A 103 -13.26 -15.25 5.72
N LEU A 104 -14.46 -14.73 5.96
CA LEU A 104 -14.73 -13.30 6.10
C LEU A 104 -15.52 -13.02 7.37
N THR A 105 -15.07 -12.05 8.15
CA THR A 105 -15.76 -11.58 9.35
C THR A 105 -16.00 -10.08 9.23
N GLU A 106 -17.24 -9.65 9.46
CA GLU A 106 -17.60 -8.24 9.54
C GLU A 106 -17.87 -7.87 11.00
N THR A 107 -17.15 -6.87 11.49
CA THR A 107 -17.36 -6.33 12.84
C THR A 107 -17.74 -4.86 12.74
N MET A 108 -18.73 -4.47 13.56
CA MET A 108 -19.17 -3.09 13.65
C MET A 108 -18.68 -2.47 14.95
N ASP A 109 -18.06 -1.31 14.86
CA ASP A 109 -17.68 -0.53 16.03
C ASP A 109 -18.88 0.29 16.46
N ASP A 110 -19.46 -0.04 17.62
CA ASP A 110 -20.65 0.62 18.14
C ASP A 110 -20.42 2.10 18.48
N SER A 111 -19.17 2.48 18.76
CA SER A 111 -18.86 3.87 19.10
C SER A 111 -18.74 4.79 17.88
N THR A 112 -18.31 4.28 16.74
CA THR A 112 -18.12 5.06 15.50
C THR A 112 -19.13 4.75 14.43
N GLY A 113 -19.85 3.64 14.54
CA GLY A 113 -20.76 3.15 13.50
C GLY A 113 -20.06 2.63 12.25
N ILE A 114 -18.75 2.50 12.28
CA ILE A 114 -17.94 2.02 11.15
C ILE A 114 -17.83 0.51 11.22
N SER A 115 -18.19 -0.17 10.12
CA SER A 115 -17.97 -1.61 9.99
C SER A 115 -16.60 -1.87 9.36
N SER A 116 -15.91 -2.89 9.84
CA SER A 116 -14.67 -3.37 9.24
C SER A 116 -14.80 -4.85 8.89
N LYS A 117 -14.21 -5.22 7.76
CA LYS A 117 -14.17 -6.60 7.28
C LYS A 117 -12.74 -7.11 7.40
N SER A 118 -12.60 -8.32 7.93
CA SER A 118 -11.30 -8.98 8.08
C SER A 118 -11.36 -10.40 7.57
N VAL A 119 -10.20 -10.91 7.16
CA VAL A 119 -10.06 -12.30 6.71
C VAL A 119 -9.90 -13.19 7.94
N THR A 120 -10.82 -14.14 8.09
CA THR A 120 -10.79 -15.11 9.18
C THR A 120 -9.77 -16.21 8.88
N ASP A 121 -9.16 -16.79 9.91
CA ASP A 121 -8.28 -17.94 9.76
C ASP A 121 -9.10 -19.19 9.37
N TRP A 122 -9.39 -19.31 8.07
CA TRP A 122 -10.17 -20.43 7.53
C TRP A 122 -9.45 -21.76 7.64
N LYS A 123 -8.12 -21.74 7.76
CA LYS A 123 -7.31 -22.96 7.86
C LYS A 123 -7.51 -23.68 9.18
N SER A 124 -7.79 -22.95 10.24
CA SER A 124 -8.07 -23.52 11.56
C SER A 124 -9.51 -24.01 11.69
N LEU A 125 -10.45 -23.41 10.93
CA LEU A 125 -11.87 -23.68 11.04
C LEU A 125 -12.33 -24.87 10.20
N SER A 126 -11.62 -25.21 9.13
CA SER A 126 -12.02 -26.31 8.24
C SER A 126 -10.80 -27.00 7.67
N LYS A 127 -10.65 -28.28 8.02
CA LYS A 127 -9.55 -29.12 7.53
C LYS A 127 -9.70 -29.52 6.07
N ASN A 128 -10.89 -29.34 5.48
CA ASN A 128 -11.22 -29.86 4.15
C ASN A 128 -11.53 -28.78 3.12
N THR A 129 -11.35 -27.52 3.43
CA THR A 129 -11.61 -26.42 2.50
C THR A 129 -10.34 -25.93 1.84
N GLU A 130 -10.30 -26.00 0.51
CA GLU A 130 -9.23 -25.45 -0.30
C GLU A 130 -9.53 -23.98 -0.66
N LEU A 131 -10.02 -23.19 0.30
CA LEU A 131 -10.29 -21.79 0.05
C LEU A 131 -8.98 -21.03 -0.13
N LYS A 132 -8.97 -20.17 -1.13
CA LYS A 132 -7.86 -19.24 -1.40
C LYS A 132 -8.43 -17.83 -1.45
N PRO A 133 -8.70 -17.21 -0.29
CA PRO A 133 -9.25 -15.86 -0.25
C PRO A 133 -8.38 -14.89 -1.01
N ARG A 134 -9.00 -14.16 -1.94
CA ARG A 134 -8.28 -13.22 -2.80
C ARG A 134 -9.22 -12.14 -3.32
N LEU A 135 -8.64 -11.04 -3.72
CA LEU A 135 -9.33 -9.97 -4.44
C LEU A 135 -8.87 -9.99 -5.89
N THR A 136 -9.82 -9.85 -6.82
CA THR A 136 -9.52 -9.66 -8.23
C THR A 136 -10.11 -8.33 -8.70
N LEU A 137 -9.50 -7.74 -9.72
CA LEU A 137 -10.01 -6.53 -10.35
C LEU A 137 -10.60 -6.89 -11.72
N ARG A 138 -11.79 -6.35 -12.01
CA ARG A 138 -12.51 -6.59 -13.25
C ARG A 138 -12.84 -5.27 -13.94
N ASN A 139 -12.95 -5.31 -15.26
CA ASN A 139 -13.38 -4.15 -16.06
C ASN A 139 -14.92 -4.07 -16.09
N ASP A 140 -15.45 -3.07 -16.81
CA ASP A 140 -16.90 -2.85 -16.95
C ASP A 140 -17.65 -4.02 -17.59
N LYS A 141 -16.92 -4.87 -18.32
CA LYS A 141 -17.48 -6.07 -18.97
C LYS A 141 -17.42 -7.32 -18.10
N GLY A 142 -16.89 -7.23 -16.89
CA GLY A 142 -16.73 -8.34 -15.96
C GLY A 142 -15.50 -9.20 -16.23
N GLU A 143 -14.61 -8.78 -17.11
CA GLU A 143 -13.37 -9.49 -17.43
C GLU A 143 -12.28 -9.14 -16.42
N VAL A 144 -11.46 -10.12 -16.04
CA VAL A 144 -10.36 -9.90 -15.12
C VAL A 144 -9.28 -9.04 -15.77
N ILE A 145 -8.88 -7.97 -15.08
CA ILE A 145 -7.87 -7.03 -15.58
C ILE A 145 -6.47 -7.62 -15.42
N LYS A 146 -5.62 -7.42 -16.41
CA LYS A 146 -4.20 -7.80 -16.33
C LYS A 146 -3.37 -6.62 -15.85
N LYS A 147 -2.37 -6.91 -15.02
CA LYS A 147 -1.38 -5.92 -14.60
C LYS A 147 -0.41 -5.60 -15.76
N ALA A 148 0.42 -4.56 -15.56
CA ALA A 148 1.41 -4.17 -16.55
C ALA A 148 2.41 -5.28 -16.90
N ASP A 149 2.65 -6.23 -16.00
CA ASP A 149 3.52 -7.40 -16.22
C ASP A 149 2.85 -8.54 -16.99
N GLY A 150 1.57 -8.38 -17.38
CA GLY A 150 0.79 -9.39 -18.09
C GLY A 150 0.07 -10.38 -17.21
N ASN A 151 0.30 -10.38 -15.92
CA ASN A 151 -0.39 -11.26 -14.97
C ASN A 151 -1.75 -10.70 -14.58
N VAL A 152 -2.68 -11.59 -14.22
CA VAL A 152 -4.02 -11.23 -13.75
C VAL A 152 -3.90 -10.41 -12.47
N ALA A 153 -4.69 -9.32 -12.35
CA ALA A 153 -4.76 -8.49 -11.15
C ALA A 153 -5.46 -9.26 -10.03
N ARG A 154 -4.71 -10.07 -9.33
CA ARG A 154 -5.16 -10.99 -8.28
C ARG A 154 -4.30 -10.78 -7.04
N TYR A 155 -4.95 -10.54 -5.91
CA TYR A 155 -4.27 -10.25 -4.64
C TYR A 155 -4.72 -11.27 -3.61
N PHE A 156 -3.83 -12.21 -3.25
CA PHE A 156 -4.11 -13.22 -2.23
C PHE A 156 -4.06 -12.59 -0.84
N LEU A 157 -4.97 -13.04 0.02
CA LEU A 157 -5.12 -12.53 1.37
C LEU A 157 -4.61 -13.57 2.37
N VAL A 158 -4.02 -13.07 3.46
CA VAL A 158 -3.59 -13.89 4.59
C VAL A 158 -4.58 -13.73 5.74
N PRO A 159 -4.64 -14.69 6.70
CA PRO A 159 -5.49 -14.53 7.88
C PRO A 159 -5.23 -13.21 8.60
N ASP A 160 -6.27 -12.63 9.19
CA ASP A 160 -6.27 -11.35 9.90
C ASP A 160 -6.04 -10.10 9.02
N SER A 161 -6.05 -10.25 7.69
CA SER A 161 -6.02 -9.10 6.79
C SER A 161 -7.30 -8.26 6.93
N ILE A 162 -7.16 -6.94 6.92
CA ILE A 162 -8.28 -6.00 6.97
C ILE A 162 -8.60 -5.52 5.56
N LEU A 163 -9.87 -5.61 5.16
CA LEU A 163 -10.32 -5.19 3.84
C LEU A 163 -10.76 -3.73 3.87
N SER A 164 -10.10 -2.91 3.05
CA SER A 164 -10.43 -1.48 2.91
C SER A 164 -11.32 -1.20 1.69
N VAL A 165 -11.68 -2.24 0.93
CA VAL A 165 -12.49 -2.13 -0.30
C VAL A 165 -13.72 -2.99 -0.18
N LYS A 166 -14.76 -2.61 -0.90
CA LYS A 166 -16.01 -3.36 -0.97
C LYS A 166 -16.03 -4.23 -2.23
N ASP A 167 -16.84 -5.28 -2.21
CA ASP A 167 -17.12 -6.09 -3.39
C ASP A 167 -17.96 -5.26 -4.39
N GLY A 168 -17.44 -5.11 -5.59
CA GLY A 168 -18.10 -4.30 -6.63
C GLY A 168 -17.47 -2.96 -6.97
#